data_a186b257605a267fc4705180bb5bc3a7
#
_entry.id   a186b257605a267fc4705180bb5bc3a7
#
_cell.length_a   1.000
_cell.length_b   1.000
_cell.length_c   1.000
_cell.angle_alpha   90.00
_cell.angle_beta   90.00
_cell.angle_gamma   90.00
#
_symmetry.space_group_name_H-M   'P 1'
#
loop_
_entity.id
_entity.type
_entity.pdbx_description
1 polymer ?
#
loop_
_entity_poly.entity_id
_entity_poly.type
_entity_poly.pdbx_seq_one_letter_code
_entity_poly.pdbx_strand_id
1 'polypeptide(L)'
;MILLSLLLAAAPADEPQWNCEDPGPQQEMNYCAHQAFEKADAALNEQWKITAEAMQEQDAGWNSDWDKRPGFFDTLLEAQRAWLQYRDAHCTTQGYIFRGGSMEPFMVATCKQALTGERTKQLRELVEVEG
;
A
#
# COMPACT_ATOMS: atom_id res chain seq x y z
N MET A 1 17.99 -26.41 48.15
CA MET A 1 18.15 -25.01 47.72
C MET A 1 17.79 -24.94 46.25
N ILE A 2 16.63 -24.38 45.95
CA ILE A 2 16.17 -24.18 44.56
C ILE A 2 16.56 -22.76 44.23
N LEU A 3 17.54 -22.58 43.34
CA LEU A 3 17.88 -21.29 42.77
C LEU A 3 16.81 -20.92 41.74
N LEU A 4 15.93 -20.00 42.13
CA LEU A 4 14.95 -19.40 41.24
C LEU A 4 15.69 -18.38 40.37
N SER A 5 16.09 -18.78 39.17
CA SER A 5 16.62 -17.84 38.17
C SER A 5 15.46 -16.95 37.70
N LEU A 6 15.42 -15.72 38.21
CA LEU A 6 14.56 -14.70 37.63
C LEU A 6 15.15 -14.36 36.25
N LEU A 7 14.50 -14.85 35.21
CA LEU A 7 14.66 -14.32 33.85
C LEU A 7 14.02 -12.93 33.83
N LEU A 8 14.84 -11.90 33.96
CA LEU A 8 14.42 -10.56 33.62
C LEU A 8 14.17 -10.55 32.10
N ALA A 9 12.91 -10.63 31.70
CA ALA A 9 12.53 -10.30 30.33
C ALA A 9 12.91 -8.83 30.11
N ALA A 10 13.83 -8.57 29.17
CA ALA A 10 14.15 -7.22 28.76
C ALA A 10 12.85 -6.60 28.17
N ALA A 11 12.42 -5.48 28.72
CA ALA A 11 11.32 -4.70 28.14
C ALA A 11 11.70 -4.34 26.70
N PRO A 12 10.77 -4.44 25.71
CA PRO A 12 11.04 -3.97 24.36
C PRO A 12 11.51 -2.52 24.46
N ALA A 13 12.55 -2.18 23.69
CA ALA A 13 13.03 -0.80 23.60
C ALA A 13 11.83 0.09 23.29
N ASP A 14 11.63 1.16 24.08
CA ASP A 14 10.56 2.12 23.83
C ASP A 14 10.67 2.64 22.40
N GLU A 15 9.64 2.40 21.60
CA GLU A 15 9.55 3.01 20.29
C GLU A 15 9.51 4.53 20.47
N PRO A 16 10.22 5.29 19.61
CA PRO A 16 10.16 6.74 19.67
C PRO A 16 8.70 7.18 19.57
N GLN A 17 8.24 7.98 20.52
CA GLN A 17 6.89 8.54 20.45
C GLN A 17 6.91 9.75 19.53
N TRP A 18 6.61 9.50 18.26
CA TRP A 18 6.53 10.52 17.23
C TRP A 18 5.15 11.18 17.23
N ASN A 19 5.10 12.49 17.06
CA ASN A 19 3.86 13.24 16.91
C ASN A 19 3.55 13.43 15.42
N CYS A 20 2.69 12.59 14.87
CA CYS A 20 2.34 12.65 13.45
C CYS A 20 1.28 13.71 13.11
N GLU A 21 0.66 14.36 14.10
CA GLU A 21 -0.23 15.50 13.87
C GLU A 21 0.55 16.78 13.57
N ASP A 22 1.73 16.93 14.19
CA ASP A 22 2.62 18.07 13.99
C ASP A 22 4.08 17.59 14.05
N PRO A 23 4.55 16.88 13.00
CA PRO A 23 5.90 16.35 13.00
C PRO A 23 6.93 17.49 12.88
N GLY A 24 7.95 17.45 13.73
CA GLY A 24 9.01 18.43 13.76
C GLY A 24 10.27 18.02 13.00
N PRO A 25 11.16 17.17 13.60
CA PRO A 25 12.39 16.76 12.94
C PRO A 25 12.16 15.94 11.68
N GLN A 26 13.13 15.96 10.76
CA GLN A 26 13.04 15.20 9.50
C GLN A 26 12.82 13.70 9.74
N GLN A 27 13.45 13.10 10.74
CA GLN A 27 13.26 11.68 11.07
C GLN A 27 11.82 11.37 11.47
N GLU A 28 11.18 12.27 12.21
CA GLU A 28 9.77 12.15 12.59
C GLU A 28 8.86 12.29 11.38
N MET A 29 9.14 13.25 10.51
CA MET A 29 8.42 13.42 9.25
C MET A 29 8.51 12.16 8.37
N ASN A 30 9.69 11.56 8.28
CA ASN A 30 9.91 10.34 7.50
C ASN A 30 9.13 9.14 8.08
N TYR A 31 9.16 9.00 9.40
CA TYR A 31 8.42 7.95 10.09
C TYR A 31 6.91 8.12 9.86
N CYS A 32 6.39 9.31 10.08
CA CYS A 32 4.96 9.59 9.93
C CYS A 32 4.48 9.42 8.48
N ALA A 33 5.30 9.82 7.50
CA ALA A 33 4.99 9.62 6.08
C ALA A 33 4.94 8.12 5.74
N HIS A 34 5.85 7.32 6.27
CA HIS A 34 5.86 5.88 6.07
C HIS A 34 4.63 5.22 6.70
N GLN A 35 4.25 5.62 7.92
CA GLN A 35 3.03 5.13 8.58
C GLN A 35 1.78 5.48 7.78
N ALA A 36 1.70 6.68 7.23
CA ALA A 36 0.59 7.10 6.39
C ALA A 36 0.52 6.27 5.10
N PHE A 37 1.65 5.95 4.50
CA PHE A 37 1.71 5.04 3.35
C PHE A 37 1.24 3.64 3.72
N GLU A 38 1.72 3.06 4.82
CA GLU A 38 1.28 1.72 5.25
C GLU A 38 -0.23 1.65 5.49
N LYS A 39 -0.80 2.70 6.04
CA LYS A 39 -2.25 2.81 6.22
C LYS A 39 -3.00 2.85 4.89
N ALA A 40 -2.49 3.62 3.94
CA ALA A 40 -3.06 3.66 2.59
C ALA A 40 -2.95 2.31 1.88
N ASP A 41 -1.83 1.61 2.07
CA ASP A 41 -1.61 0.28 1.49
C ASP A 41 -2.54 -0.77 2.08
N ALA A 42 -2.81 -0.71 3.38
CA ALA A 42 -3.81 -1.57 4.03
C ALA A 42 -5.21 -1.34 3.45
N ALA A 43 -5.59 -0.09 3.22
CA ALA A 43 -6.87 0.24 2.59
C ALA A 43 -6.95 -0.26 1.14
N LEU A 44 -5.84 -0.17 0.39
CA LEU A 44 -5.74 -0.74 -0.95
C LEU A 44 -5.98 -2.25 -0.94
N ASN A 45 -5.34 -2.96 -0.01
CA ASN A 45 -5.44 -4.42 0.10
C ASN A 45 -6.88 -4.85 0.42
N GLU A 46 -7.60 -4.10 1.25
CA GLU A 46 -9.02 -4.38 1.53
C GLU A 46 -9.89 -4.16 0.28
N GLN A 47 -9.67 -3.06 -0.42
CA GLN A 47 -10.43 -2.79 -1.66
C GLN A 47 -10.08 -3.78 -2.76
N TRP A 48 -8.82 -4.22 -2.85
CA TRP A 48 -8.40 -5.25 -3.79
C TRP A 48 -9.22 -6.52 -3.64
N LYS A 49 -9.41 -7.00 -2.42
CA LYS A 49 -10.21 -8.22 -2.15
C LYS A 49 -11.62 -8.07 -2.69
N ILE A 50 -12.25 -6.93 -2.45
CA ILE A 50 -13.62 -6.64 -2.89
C ILE A 50 -13.70 -6.61 -4.42
N THR A 51 -12.81 -5.88 -5.06
CA THR A 51 -12.81 -5.73 -6.52
C THR A 51 -12.43 -7.02 -7.23
N ALA A 52 -11.44 -7.75 -6.72
CA ALA A 52 -11.02 -9.04 -7.27
C ALA A 52 -12.16 -10.06 -7.22
N GLU A 53 -12.87 -10.14 -6.11
CA GLU A 53 -14.04 -11.02 -5.96
C GLU A 53 -15.14 -10.65 -6.97
N ALA A 54 -15.43 -9.36 -7.13
CA ALA A 54 -16.42 -8.91 -8.10
C ALA A 54 -16.05 -9.29 -9.54
N MET A 55 -14.77 -9.20 -9.91
CA MET A 55 -14.30 -9.59 -11.23
C MET A 55 -14.36 -11.10 -11.44
N GLN A 56 -14.07 -11.89 -10.40
CA GLN A 56 -14.21 -13.35 -10.46
C GLN A 56 -15.68 -13.77 -10.61
N GLU A 57 -16.60 -13.08 -9.96
CA GLU A 57 -18.03 -13.29 -10.12
C GLU A 57 -18.49 -12.98 -11.54
N GLN A 58 -17.97 -11.94 -12.14
CA GLN A 58 -18.27 -11.63 -13.54
C GLN A 58 -17.72 -12.69 -14.48
N ASP A 59 -16.53 -13.23 -14.23
CA ASP A 59 -15.98 -14.34 -15.02
C ASP A 59 -16.88 -15.56 -14.95
N ALA A 60 -17.41 -15.87 -13.78
CA ALA A 60 -18.30 -17.03 -13.59
C ALA A 60 -19.60 -16.90 -14.39
N GLY A 61 -20.10 -15.68 -14.58
CA GLY A 61 -21.33 -15.40 -15.33
C GLY A 61 -21.12 -15.10 -16.82
N TRP A 62 -19.88 -15.06 -17.29
CA TRP A 62 -19.56 -14.67 -18.65
C TRP A 62 -19.53 -15.86 -19.60
N ASN A 63 -20.14 -15.69 -20.79
CA ASN A 63 -20.07 -16.69 -21.85
C ASN A 63 -18.86 -16.43 -22.74
N SER A 64 -17.79 -17.24 -22.57
CA SER A 64 -16.55 -17.14 -23.32
C SER A 64 -16.60 -17.71 -24.74
N ASP A 65 -17.73 -18.28 -25.17
CA ASP A 65 -17.86 -18.85 -26.52
C ASP A 65 -17.75 -17.75 -27.61
N TRP A 66 -18.16 -16.55 -27.29
CA TRP A 66 -18.19 -15.41 -28.21
C TRP A 66 -16.96 -14.55 -28.16
N ASP A 67 -16.30 -14.50 -27.01
CA ASP A 67 -15.20 -13.60 -26.73
C ASP A 67 -14.05 -14.39 -26.11
N LYS A 68 -12.96 -14.50 -26.83
CA LYS A 68 -11.75 -15.26 -26.43
C LYS A 68 -10.70 -14.39 -25.75
N ARG A 69 -10.98 -13.12 -25.50
CA ARG A 69 -10.05 -12.24 -24.75
C ARG A 69 -9.90 -12.74 -23.32
N PRO A 70 -8.78 -12.35 -22.63
CA PRO A 70 -8.62 -12.67 -21.22
C PRO A 70 -9.83 -12.25 -20.37
N GLY A 71 -10.06 -12.95 -19.28
CA GLY A 71 -11.19 -12.70 -18.39
C GLY A 71 -11.06 -11.42 -17.58
N PHE A 72 -12.10 -11.10 -16.84
CA PHE A 72 -12.19 -9.90 -16.02
C PHE A 72 -11.12 -9.86 -14.94
N PHE A 73 -10.95 -10.96 -14.20
CA PHE A 73 -9.96 -11.02 -13.12
C PHE A 73 -8.53 -11.00 -13.66
N ASP A 74 -8.22 -11.75 -14.71
CA ASP A 74 -6.86 -11.78 -15.28
C ASP A 74 -6.43 -10.41 -15.77
N THR A 75 -7.35 -9.67 -16.39
CA THR A 75 -7.10 -8.30 -16.85
C THR A 75 -6.89 -7.34 -15.68
N LEU A 76 -7.70 -7.47 -14.63
CA LEU A 76 -7.52 -6.69 -13.41
C LEU A 76 -6.16 -6.96 -12.76
N LEU A 77 -5.77 -8.22 -12.67
CA LEU A 77 -4.50 -8.64 -12.06
C LEU A 77 -3.31 -8.09 -12.86
N GLU A 78 -3.37 -8.15 -14.18
CA GLU A 78 -2.34 -7.57 -15.05
C GLU A 78 -2.20 -6.06 -14.79
N ALA A 79 -3.31 -5.34 -14.74
CA ALA A 79 -3.32 -3.91 -14.46
C ALA A 79 -2.73 -3.60 -13.08
N GLN A 80 -3.10 -4.39 -12.06
CA GLN A 80 -2.61 -4.17 -10.70
C GLN A 80 -1.09 -4.38 -10.60
N ARG A 81 -0.57 -5.42 -11.25
CA ARG A 81 0.87 -5.69 -11.27
C ARG A 81 1.65 -4.58 -11.99
N ALA A 82 1.14 -4.12 -13.12
CA ALA A 82 1.74 -3.01 -13.86
C ALA A 82 1.71 -1.71 -13.06
N TRP A 83 0.59 -1.44 -12.38
CA TRP A 83 0.45 -0.27 -11.52
C TRP A 83 1.45 -0.31 -10.36
N LEU A 84 1.62 -1.45 -9.71
CA LEU A 84 2.55 -1.59 -8.58
C LEU A 84 3.98 -1.30 -9.00
N GLN A 85 4.41 -1.81 -10.15
CA GLN A 85 5.72 -1.51 -10.72
C GLN A 85 5.87 -0.02 -11.03
N TYR A 86 4.86 0.57 -11.63
CA TYR A 86 4.84 2.01 -11.93
C TYR A 86 4.94 2.84 -10.65
N ARG A 87 4.13 2.54 -9.63
CA ARG A 87 4.15 3.26 -8.36
C ARG A 87 5.55 3.28 -7.76
N ASP A 88 6.17 2.12 -7.64
CA ASP A 88 7.46 1.99 -6.97
C ASP A 88 8.58 2.69 -7.76
N ALA A 89 8.61 2.53 -9.07
CA ALA A 89 9.60 3.18 -9.93
C ALA A 89 9.40 4.71 -9.99
N HIS A 90 8.16 5.15 -10.14
CA HIS A 90 7.83 6.58 -10.19
C HIS A 90 8.19 7.28 -8.88
N CYS A 91 7.84 6.69 -7.75
CA CYS A 91 8.11 7.26 -6.43
C CYS A 91 9.60 7.25 -6.09
N THR A 92 10.36 6.25 -6.57
CA THR A 92 11.81 6.27 -6.51
C THR A 92 12.38 7.44 -7.29
N THR A 93 11.87 7.67 -8.50
CA THR A 93 12.27 8.82 -9.35
C THR A 93 11.99 10.15 -8.64
N GLN A 94 10.82 10.26 -8.02
CA GLN A 94 10.45 11.46 -7.26
C GLN A 94 11.36 11.69 -6.06
N GLY A 95 11.71 10.60 -5.35
CA GLY A 95 12.66 10.66 -4.23
C GLY A 95 14.06 11.10 -4.64
N TYR A 96 14.46 10.82 -5.87
CA TYR A 96 15.79 11.17 -6.40
C TYR A 96 16.02 12.69 -6.52
N ILE A 97 14.99 13.51 -6.42
CA ILE A 97 15.16 14.97 -6.29
C ILE A 97 16.03 15.28 -5.05
N PHE A 98 15.92 14.46 -4.01
CA PHE A 98 16.70 14.55 -2.77
C PHE A 98 17.63 13.33 -2.59
N ARG A 99 18.16 12.81 -3.69
CA ARG A 99 18.94 11.56 -3.67
C ARG A 99 20.12 11.64 -2.70
N GLY A 100 20.15 10.69 -1.74
CA GLY A 100 21.17 10.64 -0.70
C GLY A 100 20.93 11.57 0.48
N GLY A 101 19.91 12.43 0.41
CA GLY A 101 19.54 13.34 1.49
C GLY A 101 18.51 12.75 2.45
N SER A 102 18.34 13.40 3.59
CA SER A 102 17.40 12.95 4.63
C SER A 102 15.93 13.08 4.24
N MET A 103 15.61 13.88 3.22
CA MET A 103 14.24 14.01 2.69
C MET A 103 13.87 12.94 1.66
N GLU A 104 14.81 12.15 1.17
CA GLU A 104 14.50 11.14 0.15
C GLU A 104 13.43 10.14 0.63
N PRO A 105 13.53 9.53 1.83
CA PRO A 105 12.50 8.62 2.33
C PRO A 105 11.12 9.28 2.48
N PHE A 106 11.09 10.54 2.89
CA PHE A 106 9.85 11.31 3.00
C PHE A 106 9.16 11.48 1.65
N MET A 107 9.91 11.87 0.63
CA MET A 107 9.38 12.06 -0.72
C MET A 107 8.87 10.75 -1.32
N VAL A 108 9.59 9.65 -1.12
CA VAL A 108 9.15 8.32 -1.58
C VAL A 108 7.85 7.93 -0.90
N ALA A 109 7.77 8.04 0.42
CA ALA A 109 6.60 7.62 1.17
C ALA A 109 5.35 8.46 0.84
N THR A 110 5.48 9.78 0.73
CA THR A 110 4.35 10.65 0.38
C THR A 110 3.86 10.41 -1.05
N CYS A 111 4.76 10.15 -1.98
CA CYS A 111 4.41 9.75 -3.35
C CYS A 111 3.63 8.44 -3.36
N LYS A 112 4.14 7.41 -2.68
CA LYS A 112 3.47 6.10 -2.59
C LYS A 112 2.09 6.19 -1.93
N GLN A 113 1.96 6.99 -0.88
CA GLN A 113 0.68 7.23 -0.22
C GLN A 113 -0.34 7.81 -1.22
N ALA A 114 0.04 8.83 -1.95
CA ALA A 114 -0.84 9.51 -2.91
C ALA A 114 -1.30 8.56 -4.02
N LEU A 115 -0.36 7.87 -4.68
CA LEU A 115 -0.69 6.93 -5.76
C LEU A 115 -1.52 5.75 -5.27
N THR A 116 -1.23 5.26 -4.06
CA THR A 116 -1.98 4.15 -3.46
C THR A 116 -3.43 4.55 -3.17
N GLY A 117 -3.65 5.76 -2.63
CA GLY A 117 -4.99 6.29 -2.42
C GLY A 117 -5.79 6.44 -3.72
N GLU A 118 -5.15 6.93 -4.77
CA GLU A 118 -5.77 7.02 -6.10
C GLU A 118 -6.14 5.66 -6.66
N ARG A 119 -5.26 4.67 -6.51
CA ARG A 119 -5.55 3.32 -6.98
C ARG A 119 -6.70 2.67 -6.22
N THR A 120 -6.77 2.86 -4.91
CA THR A 120 -7.91 2.39 -4.10
C THR A 120 -9.22 2.95 -4.63
N LYS A 121 -9.25 4.23 -4.97
CA LYS A 121 -10.41 4.87 -5.58
C LYS A 121 -10.77 4.25 -6.93
N GLN A 122 -9.79 4.03 -7.81
CA GLN A 122 -10.01 3.39 -9.10
C GLN A 122 -10.57 1.98 -8.96
N LEU A 123 -10.03 1.19 -8.02
CA LEU A 123 -10.53 -0.16 -7.75
C LEU A 123 -11.98 -0.14 -7.25
N ARG A 124 -12.33 0.83 -6.42
CA ARG A 124 -13.71 1.01 -5.95
C ARG A 124 -14.65 1.38 -7.09
N GLU A 125 -14.22 2.28 -7.95
CA GLU A 125 -15.02 2.72 -9.11
C GLU A 125 -15.36 1.56 -10.05
N LEU A 126 -14.50 0.55 -10.17
CA LEU A 126 -14.76 -0.62 -11.00
C LEU A 126 -15.96 -1.45 -10.52
N VAL A 127 -16.26 -1.44 -9.23
CA VAL A 127 -17.39 -2.18 -8.65
C VAL A 127 -18.62 -1.31 -8.42
N GLU A 128 -18.49 0.00 -8.47
CA GLU A 128 -19.58 0.97 -8.32
C GLU A 128 -20.23 1.32 -9.66
N VAL A 129 -19.70 0.83 -10.77
CA VAL A 129 -20.31 1.02 -12.08
C VAL A 129 -21.58 0.23 -12.14
N GLU A 130 -22.72 0.90 -12.02
CA GLU A 130 -24.02 0.33 -12.30
C GLU A 130 -24.17 0.18 -13.81
N GLY A 131 -24.32 -1.08 -14.23
CA GLY A 131 -24.62 -1.40 -15.62
C GLY A 131 -26.04 -1.01 -16.01
#